data_79bc618618171c428a86fcde4c7350cf
#
_entry.id   79bc618618171c428a86fcde4c7350cf
#
_cell.length_a   1.000
_cell.length_b   1.000
_cell.length_c   1.000
_cell.angle_alpha   90.00
_cell.angle_beta   90.00
_cell.angle_gamma   90.00
#
_symmetry.space_group_name_H-M   'P 1'
#
loop_
_entity.id
_entity.type
_entity.pdbx_description
1 polymer ?
#
loop_
_entity_poly.entity_id
_entity_poly.type
_entity_poly.pdbx_seq_one_letter_code
_entity_poly.pdbx_strand_id
1 'polypeptide(L)'
;MKGKKILAALGFFSIAGVAGGCSQPAPYIRYQIETDQPCQTMAYFSASDAWSMQFIGLWPQEKQNQVADWLFSTENNANGQPKGIGLSLWRFNVGAGSTEQGENSQIASPWMRAECFLNPDGTYDWNKQQGQRNFLKLAKERGVNKFLAFLNSPPVYYTQNGLATNTGRGGTANLKPDCYEKYVRFLADVVQGVEEHDGIKFNYICPFNEPDGHWNWVGPKQEGCPATNREVARTVRLLSKEFVDRDMDTQILVNESSDYRCMFRTHETDWQRGYQIQAFFCPDSVDTYLGDTPNVPRLMLGHSYWTTTPLSELRNIRCQLRDTLDKHQVGFWQTETCIMGNDEEIGGGNGFDHTMKTALYVARIIHHDIVYARAESWQWWRAIGGDYKDGLIREYTTDNNFLDGRVEDSKLMWALGNYSRFIRPGAVRLSVSAFDQTGALIPDGDTDQQGLMCSAYKNVDGTYVMVVINYANEEKEFSIEKEKVGNAQWQVYRTSDKEGENLLPVEKVKSGKTIQIPARSIITLQSY
;
A
#
# COMPACT_ATOMS: atom_id res chain seq x y z
N MET A 1 44.52 27.12 78.80
CA MET A 1 43.32 27.66 79.47
C MET A 1 42.11 27.13 78.71
N LYS A 2 41.20 26.49 79.41
CA LYS A 2 40.14 25.65 78.87
C LYS A 2 38.92 26.47 78.49
N GLY A 3 38.42 26.35 77.28
CA GLY A 3 37.13 26.91 76.83
C GLY A 3 36.21 25.74 76.42
N LYS A 4 35.17 25.47 77.19
CA LYS A 4 34.11 24.54 76.88
C LYS A 4 33.19 25.09 75.77
N LYS A 5 32.93 24.32 74.76
CA LYS A 5 31.83 24.61 73.78
C LYS A 5 30.69 23.64 74.08
N ILE A 6 29.52 24.22 74.29
CA ILE A 6 28.25 23.56 74.51
C ILE A 6 27.69 23.21 73.09
N LEU A 7 27.36 21.95 72.87
CA LEU A 7 26.65 21.50 71.65
C LEU A 7 25.14 21.61 71.90
N ALA A 8 24.46 22.41 71.10
CA ALA A 8 22.99 22.38 71.02
C ALA A 8 22.59 21.46 69.89
N ALA A 9 21.83 20.42 70.19
CA ALA A 9 21.26 19.52 69.20
C ALA A 9 19.93 20.09 68.69
N LEU A 10 19.87 20.43 67.38
CA LEU A 10 18.64 20.75 66.68
C LEU A 10 18.15 19.50 66.00
N GLY A 11 17.01 18.97 66.46
CA GLY A 11 16.30 17.90 65.81
C GLY A 11 15.59 18.38 64.53
N PHE A 12 15.97 17.87 63.38
CA PHE A 12 15.21 18.02 62.14
C PHE A 12 14.15 16.92 62.07
N PHE A 13 12.88 17.33 62.14
CA PHE A 13 11.74 16.48 61.74
C PHE A 13 11.62 16.54 60.22
N SER A 14 11.96 15.44 59.52
CA SER A 14 11.68 15.28 58.12
C SER A 14 10.22 14.86 57.96
N ILE A 15 9.38 15.76 57.47
CA ILE A 15 8.06 15.41 56.96
C ILE A 15 8.25 14.85 55.58
N ALA A 16 8.16 13.54 55.42
CA ALA A 16 8.06 12.88 54.12
C ALA A 16 6.67 13.17 53.54
N GLY A 17 6.59 14.19 52.69
CA GLY A 17 5.42 14.44 51.86
C GLY A 17 5.30 13.32 50.81
N VAL A 18 4.34 12.41 50.99
CA VAL A 18 3.91 11.50 49.94
C VAL A 18 3.21 12.38 48.88
N ALA A 19 3.93 12.76 47.83
CA ALA A 19 3.33 13.30 46.62
C ALA A 19 2.61 12.15 45.91
N GLY A 20 1.34 11.97 46.25
CA GLY A 20 0.42 11.18 45.47
C GLY A 20 0.27 11.90 44.12
N GLY A 21 1.00 11.46 43.11
CA GLY A 21 0.75 11.85 41.74
C GLY A 21 -0.65 11.39 41.35
N CYS A 22 -1.62 12.28 41.40
CA CYS A 22 -2.87 12.08 40.65
C CYS A 22 -2.48 11.97 39.18
N SER A 23 -2.35 10.77 38.66
CA SER A 23 -2.40 10.53 37.23
C SER A 23 -3.75 11.08 36.77
N GLN A 24 -3.75 12.19 36.03
CA GLN A 24 -4.96 12.60 35.35
C GLN A 24 -5.45 11.44 34.49
N PRO A 25 -6.72 11.08 34.53
CA PRO A 25 -7.25 10.05 33.63
C PRO A 25 -6.90 10.46 32.20
N ALA A 26 -6.48 9.47 31.40
CA ALA A 26 -6.18 9.70 29.99
C ALA A 26 -7.36 10.43 29.33
N PRO A 27 -7.12 11.43 28.48
CA PRO A 27 -8.20 12.23 27.91
C PRO A 27 -9.14 11.32 27.13
N TYR A 28 -10.40 11.26 27.55
CA TYR A 28 -11.47 10.56 26.89
C TYR A 28 -11.88 11.34 25.63
N ILE A 29 -11.86 10.70 24.46
CA ILE A 29 -12.21 11.32 23.19
C ILE A 29 -13.57 10.84 22.72
N ARG A 30 -14.39 11.76 22.26
CA ARG A 30 -15.67 11.46 21.62
C ARG A 30 -15.56 11.75 20.13
N TYR A 31 -15.69 10.72 19.30
CA TYR A 31 -15.64 10.83 17.85
C TYR A 31 -17.05 10.96 17.27
N GLN A 32 -17.25 11.93 16.40
CA GLN A 32 -18.44 12.09 15.60
C GLN A 32 -18.13 11.81 14.14
N ILE A 33 -18.82 10.83 13.56
CA ILE A 33 -18.74 10.54 12.12
C ILE A 33 -19.64 11.54 11.39
N GLU A 34 -19.04 12.38 10.55
CA GLU A 34 -19.75 13.43 9.81
C GLU A 34 -20.40 12.84 8.55
N THR A 35 -21.58 12.27 8.70
CA THR A 35 -22.29 11.53 7.62
C THR A 35 -22.70 12.41 6.45
N ASP A 36 -22.72 13.72 6.63
CA ASP A 36 -23.02 14.76 5.64
C ASP A 36 -21.75 15.42 5.03
N GLN A 37 -20.57 14.96 5.42
CA GLN A 37 -19.29 15.45 4.90
C GLN A 37 -18.49 14.31 4.22
N PRO A 38 -18.94 13.88 3.01
CA PRO A 38 -18.24 12.87 2.26
C PRO A 38 -16.88 13.39 1.75
N CYS A 39 -15.90 12.51 1.78
CA CYS A 39 -14.57 12.72 1.20
C CYS A 39 -14.43 11.87 -0.09
N GLN A 40 -13.26 11.25 -0.31
CA GLN A 40 -13.05 10.41 -1.47
C GLN A 40 -13.82 9.08 -1.39
N THR A 41 -14.08 8.50 -2.56
CA THR A 41 -14.57 7.13 -2.70
C THR A 41 -13.39 6.17 -2.72
N MET A 42 -13.42 5.14 -1.90
CA MET A 42 -12.40 4.11 -1.84
C MET A 42 -12.55 3.17 -3.04
N ALA A 43 -11.46 2.99 -3.78
CA ALA A 43 -11.41 2.07 -4.88
C ALA A 43 -10.98 0.67 -4.41
N TYR A 44 -9.72 0.48 -4.04
CA TYR A 44 -9.20 -0.85 -3.77
C TYR A 44 -8.13 -0.87 -2.67
N PHE A 45 -8.00 -2.06 -2.04
CA PHE A 45 -6.82 -2.46 -1.30
C PHE A 45 -6.18 -3.64 -2.01
N SER A 46 -4.84 -3.64 -2.12
CA SER A 46 -4.10 -4.61 -2.92
C SER A 46 -2.72 -4.90 -2.37
N ALA A 47 -2.06 -5.87 -2.99
CA ALA A 47 -0.63 -6.12 -2.92
C ALA A 47 -0.14 -6.64 -4.27
N SER A 48 1.18 -6.54 -4.52
CA SER A 48 1.79 -7.07 -5.74
C SER A 48 2.13 -8.56 -5.60
N ASP A 49 2.06 -9.27 -6.71
CA ASP A 49 2.49 -10.66 -6.86
C ASP A 49 4.01 -10.83 -7.07
N ALA A 50 4.71 -9.72 -7.35
CA ALA A 50 6.15 -9.76 -7.57
C ALA A 50 6.89 -10.22 -6.31
N TRP A 51 7.81 -11.04 -6.42
CA TRP A 51 8.19 -12.00 -7.46
C TRP A 51 7.75 -13.38 -7.01
N SER A 52 7.27 -13.46 -5.78
CA SER A 52 7.05 -14.70 -5.02
C SER A 52 6.02 -15.61 -5.68
N MET A 53 5.01 -15.02 -6.32
CA MET A 53 3.92 -15.82 -6.87
C MET A 53 4.34 -16.66 -8.09
N GLN A 54 5.44 -16.30 -8.77
CA GLN A 54 5.96 -17.15 -9.85
C GLN A 54 6.39 -18.53 -9.34
N PHE A 55 6.76 -18.64 -8.05
CA PHE A 55 7.14 -19.92 -7.41
C PHE A 55 5.99 -20.49 -6.57
N ILE A 56 5.43 -19.70 -5.65
CA ILE A 56 4.39 -20.16 -4.72
C ILE A 56 3.11 -20.60 -5.47
N GLY A 57 2.83 -19.99 -6.61
CA GLY A 57 1.74 -20.43 -7.47
C GLY A 57 1.97 -21.79 -8.16
N LEU A 58 3.14 -22.40 -7.97
CA LEU A 58 3.47 -23.77 -8.40
C LEU A 58 3.62 -24.76 -7.23
N TRP A 59 3.46 -24.29 -5.98
CA TRP A 59 3.50 -25.15 -4.80
C TRP A 59 2.31 -26.11 -4.77
N PRO A 60 2.30 -27.10 -3.84
CA PRO A 60 1.12 -27.95 -3.61
C PRO A 60 -0.14 -27.11 -3.42
N GLN A 61 -1.25 -27.54 -4.03
CA GLN A 61 -2.52 -26.80 -4.11
C GLN A 61 -3.05 -26.35 -2.74
N GLU A 62 -2.86 -27.15 -1.69
CA GLU A 62 -3.27 -26.81 -0.32
C GLU A 62 -2.57 -25.54 0.17
N LYS A 63 -1.27 -25.41 -0.09
CA LYS A 63 -0.47 -24.25 0.32
C LYS A 63 -0.80 -23.01 -0.50
N GLN A 64 -1.04 -23.18 -1.81
CA GLN A 64 -1.55 -22.08 -2.65
C GLN A 64 -2.90 -21.60 -2.13
N ASN A 65 -3.82 -22.50 -1.77
CA ASN A 65 -5.13 -22.15 -1.21
C ASN A 65 -5.01 -21.43 0.13
N GLN A 66 -4.11 -21.87 1.01
CA GLN A 66 -3.86 -21.19 2.28
C GLN A 66 -3.46 -19.73 2.08
N VAL A 67 -2.50 -19.48 1.19
CA VAL A 67 -2.04 -18.12 0.86
C VAL A 67 -3.17 -17.30 0.23
N ALA A 68 -3.90 -17.89 -0.71
CA ALA A 68 -5.00 -17.22 -1.38
C ALA A 68 -6.16 -16.90 -0.42
N ASP A 69 -6.46 -17.78 0.54
CA ASP A 69 -7.45 -17.50 1.59
C ASP A 69 -7.02 -16.33 2.47
N TRP A 70 -5.77 -16.30 2.91
CA TRP A 70 -5.25 -15.19 3.73
C TRP A 70 -5.31 -13.85 3.00
N LEU A 71 -4.99 -13.82 1.71
CA LEU A 71 -4.97 -12.57 0.95
C LEU A 71 -6.38 -12.12 0.50
N PHE A 72 -7.21 -13.03 0.01
CA PHE A 72 -8.41 -12.65 -0.74
C PHE A 72 -9.73 -12.99 -0.05
N SER A 73 -9.77 -13.97 0.88
CA SER A 73 -11.03 -14.41 1.44
C SER A 73 -11.74 -13.31 2.23
N THR A 74 -13.03 -13.17 1.96
CA THR A 74 -13.96 -12.36 2.76
C THR A 74 -14.84 -13.20 3.67
N GLU A 75 -14.58 -14.50 3.77
CA GLU A 75 -15.31 -15.42 4.64
C GLU A 75 -14.78 -15.37 6.08
N ASN A 76 -15.59 -15.86 6.99
CA ASN A 76 -15.19 -16.15 8.36
C ASN A 76 -15.02 -17.65 8.57
N ASN A 77 -14.19 -18.04 9.51
CA ASN A 77 -14.10 -19.39 10.02
C ASN A 77 -15.27 -19.70 10.97
N ALA A 78 -15.35 -20.92 11.49
CA ALA A 78 -16.47 -21.39 12.32
C ALA A 78 -16.68 -20.58 13.62
N ASN A 79 -15.65 -19.93 14.13
CA ASN A 79 -15.72 -19.08 15.35
C ASN A 79 -16.01 -17.59 15.01
N GLY A 80 -16.30 -17.26 13.76
CA GLY A 80 -16.64 -15.90 13.31
C GLY A 80 -15.45 -15.00 13.02
N GLN A 81 -14.22 -15.48 13.17
CA GLN A 81 -13.01 -14.72 12.86
C GLN A 81 -12.74 -14.74 11.35
N PRO A 82 -12.35 -13.62 10.72
CA PRO A 82 -11.97 -13.57 9.32
C PRO A 82 -10.90 -14.59 8.94
N LYS A 83 -11.09 -15.29 7.81
CA LYS A 83 -10.10 -16.20 7.23
C LYS A 83 -8.95 -15.45 6.55
N GLY A 84 -9.23 -14.26 6.03
CA GLY A 84 -8.27 -13.47 5.28
C GLY A 84 -8.55 -11.97 5.35
N ILE A 85 -7.68 -11.22 4.69
CA ILE A 85 -7.72 -9.76 4.70
C ILE A 85 -8.58 -9.15 3.57
N GLY A 86 -9.11 -9.96 2.65
CA GLY A 86 -10.09 -9.56 1.64
C GLY A 86 -9.59 -8.49 0.67
N LEU A 87 -8.37 -8.61 0.16
CA LEU A 87 -7.88 -7.72 -0.90
C LEU A 87 -8.87 -7.68 -2.06
N SER A 88 -9.10 -6.51 -2.63
CA SER A 88 -10.15 -6.27 -3.61
C SER A 88 -9.64 -5.99 -5.03
N LEU A 89 -8.33 -5.85 -5.18
CA LEU A 89 -7.61 -5.79 -6.44
C LEU A 89 -6.35 -6.66 -6.32
N TRP A 90 -5.88 -7.22 -7.44
CA TRP A 90 -4.60 -7.91 -7.49
C TRP A 90 -3.69 -7.27 -8.53
N ARG A 91 -2.44 -6.95 -8.13
CA ARG A 91 -1.44 -6.27 -8.95
C ARG A 91 -0.44 -7.28 -9.49
N PHE A 92 -0.47 -7.51 -10.81
CA PHE A 92 0.26 -8.53 -11.55
C PHE A 92 1.50 -7.94 -12.22
N ASN A 93 2.67 -8.48 -11.93
CA ASN A 93 3.93 -8.08 -12.55
C ASN A 93 4.13 -8.79 -13.89
N VAL A 94 4.10 -8.06 -15.00
CA VAL A 94 4.47 -8.58 -16.31
C VAL A 94 5.98 -8.51 -16.46
N GLY A 95 6.66 -9.65 -16.53
CA GLY A 95 8.10 -9.73 -16.59
C GLY A 95 8.70 -9.38 -17.94
N ALA A 96 9.94 -8.94 -17.93
CA ALA A 96 10.68 -8.47 -19.09
C ALA A 96 11.65 -9.51 -19.69
N GLY A 97 11.83 -10.67 -19.05
CA GLY A 97 12.67 -11.75 -19.56
C GLY A 97 14.04 -11.88 -18.89
N SER A 98 14.19 -11.37 -17.70
CA SER A 98 15.41 -11.57 -16.92
C SER A 98 15.59 -13.03 -16.46
N THR A 99 14.49 -13.80 -16.32
CA THR A 99 14.58 -15.25 -16.04
C THR A 99 15.23 -16.00 -17.20
N GLU A 100 14.82 -15.72 -18.44
CA GLU A 100 15.37 -16.36 -19.64
C GLU A 100 16.85 -16.01 -19.85
N GLN A 101 17.28 -14.84 -19.41
CA GLN A 101 18.69 -14.43 -19.45
C GLN A 101 19.54 -15.11 -18.36
N GLY A 102 18.91 -15.58 -17.27
CA GLY A 102 19.64 -16.19 -16.17
C GLY A 102 20.68 -15.24 -15.56
N GLU A 103 21.92 -15.70 -15.40
CA GLU A 103 23.03 -14.88 -14.89
C GLU A 103 23.38 -13.70 -15.81
N ASN A 104 23.13 -13.82 -17.11
CA ASN A 104 23.37 -12.73 -18.07
C ASN A 104 22.43 -11.53 -17.83
N SER A 105 21.32 -11.68 -17.10
CA SER A 105 20.47 -10.58 -16.66
C SER A 105 21.18 -9.62 -15.70
N GLN A 106 22.30 -10.05 -15.11
CA GLN A 106 23.03 -9.40 -14.01
C GLN A 106 22.26 -9.31 -12.69
N ILE A 107 21.03 -9.81 -12.62
CA ILE A 107 20.25 -9.94 -11.38
C ILE A 107 20.69 -11.22 -10.68
N ALA A 108 21.37 -11.08 -9.53
CA ALA A 108 22.00 -12.20 -8.84
C ALA A 108 21.00 -13.25 -8.34
N SER A 109 19.88 -12.80 -7.75
CA SER A 109 18.86 -13.69 -7.18
C SER A 109 17.92 -14.21 -8.26
N PRO A 110 17.83 -15.54 -8.50
CA PRO A 110 16.81 -16.09 -9.39
C PRO A 110 15.38 -15.75 -8.96
N TRP A 111 15.15 -15.58 -7.65
CA TRP A 111 13.86 -15.19 -7.08
C TRP A 111 13.36 -13.82 -7.58
N MET A 112 14.29 -12.90 -7.90
CA MET A 112 13.96 -11.54 -8.34
C MET A 112 14.00 -11.37 -9.87
N ARG A 113 14.18 -12.45 -10.63
CA ARG A 113 14.05 -12.46 -12.09
C ARG A 113 12.60 -12.74 -12.46
N ALA A 114 12.18 -12.26 -13.63
CA ALA A 114 10.83 -12.48 -14.13
C ALA A 114 10.81 -13.05 -15.55
N GLU A 115 9.88 -13.97 -15.83
CA GLU A 115 9.68 -14.54 -17.16
C GLU A 115 8.96 -13.53 -18.07
N CYS A 116 9.23 -13.59 -19.38
CA CYS A 116 8.52 -12.81 -20.38
C CYS A 116 7.66 -13.71 -21.27
N PHE A 117 6.42 -13.32 -21.56
CA PHE A 117 5.57 -14.02 -22.53
C PHE A 117 6.13 -13.99 -23.96
N LEU A 118 6.88 -12.93 -24.29
CA LEU A 118 7.43 -12.73 -25.64
C LEU A 118 8.73 -13.54 -25.81
N ASN A 119 8.82 -14.29 -26.91
CA ASN A 119 10.03 -14.99 -27.34
C ASN A 119 10.93 -14.10 -28.25
N PRO A 120 12.22 -14.46 -28.42
CA PRO A 120 13.13 -13.71 -29.28
C PRO A 120 12.69 -13.58 -30.75
N ASP A 121 11.92 -14.54 -31.23
CA ASP A 121 11.40 -14.59 -32.62
C ASP A 121 10.10 -13.79 -32.81
N GLY A 122 9.58 -13.19 -31.74
CA GLY A 122 8.35 -12.40 -31.75
C GLY A 122 7.07 -13.21 -31.51
N THR A 123 7.17 -14.53 -31.28
CA THR A 123 6.05 -15.36 -30.86
C THR A 123 5.80 -15.23 -29.35
N TYR A 124 4.64 -15.72 -28.89
CA TYR A 124 4.29 -15.73 -27.46
C TYR A 124 4.29 -17.15 -26.92
N ASP A 125 4.82 -17.32 -25.70
CA ASP A 125 4.70 -18.56 -24.93
C ASP A 125 3.77 -18.34 -23.72
N TRP A 126 2.52 -18.76 -23.87
CA TRP A 126 1.50 -18.64 -22.82
C TRP A 126 1.64 -19.66 -21.69
N ASN A 127 2.70 -20.47 -21.65
CA ASN A 127 3.05 -21.28 -20.49
C ASN A 127 3.88 -20.48 -19.46
N LYS A 128 4.39 -19.32 -19.84
CA LYS A 128 5.16 -18.42 -18.96
C LYS A 128 4.30 -17.82 -17.87
N GLN A 129 4.97 -17.37 -16.82
CA GLN A 129 4.37 -16.77 -15.62
C GLN A 129 3.24 -17.61 -15.00
N GLN A 130 3.35 -18.96 -15.12
CA GLN A 130 2.27 -19.88 -14.74
C GLN A 130 1.89 -19.74 -13.26
N GLY A 131 2.86 -19.60 -12.35
CA GLY A 131 2.60 -19.41 -10.92
C GLY A 131 1.79 -18.16 -10.62
N GLN A 132 2.17 -17.02 -11.23
CA GLN A 132 1.46 -15.75 -11.09
C GLN A 132 0.04 -15.85 -11.69
N ARG A 133 -0.11 -16.50 -12.85
CA ARG A 133 -1.42 -16.73 -13.50
C ARG A 133 -2.34 -17.64 -12.67
N ASN A 134 -1.78 -18.61 -11.95
CA ASN A 134 -2.56 -19.41 -10.99
C ASN A 134 -3.12 -18.53 -9.86
N PHE A 135 -2.36 -17.55 -9.37
CA PHE A 135 -2.85 -16.63 -8.36
C PHE A 135 -3.89 -15.63 -8.88
N LEU A 136 -3.87 -15.25 -10.16
CA LEU A 136 -4.99 -14.51 -10.77
C LEU A 136 -6.30 -15.31 -10.67
N LYS A 137 -6.26 -16.61 -10.98
CA LYS A 137 -7.43 -17.51 -10.88
C LYS A 137 -7.89 -17.67 -9.44
N LEU A 138 -6.96 -17.94 -8.52
CA LEU A 138 -7.26 -18.10 -7.09
C LEU A 138 -7.85 -16.83 -6.47
N ALA A 139 -7.39 -15.64 -6.90
CA ALA A 139 -7.95 -14.36 -6.51
C ALA A 139 -9.39 -14.20 -7.03
N LYS A 140 -9.62 -14.51 -8.33
CA LYS A 140 -10.94 -14.45 -8.96
C LYS A 140 -11.94 -15.39 -8.26
N GLU A 141 -11.53 -16.63 -7.95
CA GLU A 141 -12.34 -17.61 -7.24
C GLU A 141 -12.78 -17.11 -5.85
N ARG A 142 -12.01 -16.21 -5.23
CA ARG A 142 -12.32 -15.59 -3.93
C ARG A 142 -12.97 -14.22 -4.04
N GLY A 143 -13.47 -13.88 -5.24
CA GLY A 143 -14.28 -12.68 -5.47
C GLY A 143 -13.50 -11.43 -5.86
N VAL A 144 -12.19 -11.51 -6.06
CA VAL A 144 -11.44 -10.41 -6.68
C VAL A 144 -11.85 -10.30 -8.14
N ASN A 145 -12.31 -9.12 -8.55
CA ASN A 145 -12.81 -8.87 -9.90
C ASN A 145 -12.12 -7.69 -10.59
N LYS A 146 -11.05 -7.20 -9.99
CA LYS A 146 -10.22 -6.12 -10.52
C LYS A 146 -8.76 -6.54 -10.50
N PHE A 147 -8.11 -6.37 -11.66
CA PHE A 147 -6.74 -6.78 -11.90
C PHE A 147 -5.98 -5.65 -12.57
N LEU A 148 -4.77 -5.35 -12.06
CA LEU A 148 -3.85 -4.35 -12.57
C LEU A 148 -2.58 -5.04 -13.04
N ALA A 149 -2.25 -4.94 -14.33
CA ALA A 149 -0.95 -5.32 -14.86
C ALA A 149 0.03 -4.15 -14.77
N PHE A 150 1.26 -4.39 -14.30
CA PHE A 150 2.31 -3.37 -14.28
C PHE A 150 3.63 -3.94 -14.77
N LEU A 151 4.50 -3.06 -15.28
CA LEU A 151 5.78 -3.45 -15.84
C LEU A 151 6.93 -2.66 -15.19
N ASN A 152 7.97 -3.40 -14.77
CA ASN A 152 9.21 -2.82 -14.29
C ASN A 152 10.13 -2.42 -15.47
N SER A 153 10.05 -3.12 -16.59
CA SER A 153 10.88 -2.89 -17.77
C SER A 153 10.20 -3.38 -19.05
N PRO A 154 10.48 -2.77 -20.21
CA PRO A 154 10.14 -3.39 -21.49
C PRO A 154 10.86 -4.74 -21.67
N PRO A 155 10.33 -5.67 -22.50
CA PRO A 155 10.99 -6.92 -22.83
C PRO A 155 12.45 -6.70 -23.24
N VAL A 156 13.37 -7.53 -22.77
CA VAL A 156 14.83 -7.42 -23.03
C VAL A 156 15.17 -7.29 -24.50
N TYR A 157 14.35 -7.86 -25.39
CA TYR A 157 14.54 -7.79 -26.85
C TYR A 157 14.34 -6.38 -27.40
N TYR A 158 13.58 -5.54 -26.70
CA TYR A 158 13.28 -4.16 -27.09
C TYR A 158 14.15 -3.12 -26.38
N THR A 159 14.96 -3.54 -25.40
CA THR A 159 15.82 -2.61 -24.65
C THR A 159 17.12 -2.30 -25.37
N GLN A 160 17.66 -1.09 -25.17
CA GLN A 160 18.86 -0.60 -25.84
C GLN A 160 20.13 -1.33 -25.39
N ASN A 161 20.23 -1.70 -24.11
CA ASN A 161 21.36 -2.45 -23.58
C ASN A 161 21.15 -3.97 -23.58
N GLY A 162 19.99 -4.46 -24.03
CA GLY A 162 19.64 -5.88 -24.05
C GLY A 162 19.33 -6.47 -22.68
N LEU A 163 19.14 -5.64 -21.64
CA LEU A 163 18.83 -6.06 -20.27
C LEU A 163 17.47 -5.53 -19.83
N ALA A 164 16.87 -6.19 -18.85
CA ALA A 164 15.67 -5.70 -18.17
C ALA A 164 15.97 -4.63 -17.09
N THR A 165 17.20 -4.17 -17.03
CA THR A 165 17.70 -3.12 -16.12
C THR A 165 18.35 -2.02 -16.94
N ASN A 166 18.45 -0.83 -16.35
CA ASN A 166 19.09 0.32 -17.04
C ASN A 166 20.58 0.43 -16.75
N THR A 167 21.25 -0.64 -16.38
CA THR A 167 22.67 -0.68 -16.02
C THR A 167 23.54 0.04 -17.04
N GLY A 168 24.36 0.96 -16.57
CA GLY A 168 25.30 1.71 -17.41
C GLY A 168 24.68 2.84 -18.25
N ARG A 169 23.40 3.19 -18.03
CA ARG A 169 22.67 4.22 -18.80
C ARG A 169 22.24 5.38 -17.90
N GLY A 170 21.77 6.47 -18.52
CA GLY A 170 21.21 7.63 -17.82
C GLY A 170 19.70 7.51 -17.52
N GLY A 171 19.06 8.63 -17.21
CA GLY A 171 17.65 8.69 -16.77
C GLY A 171 16.60 8.66 -17.90
N THR A 172 16.93 8.18 -19.10
CA THR A 172 16.00 8.00 -20.21
C THR A 172 15.60 6.54 -20.38
N ALA A 173 14.47 6.31 -21.04
CA ALA A 173 13.95 4.96 -21.25
C ALA A 173 14.97 4.04 -21.92
N ASN A 174 15.11 2.84 -21.42
CA ASN A 174 15.95 1.79 -22.01
C ASN A 174 15.31 1.18 -23.27
N LEU A 175 14.19 1.71 -23.74
CA LEU A 175 13.49 1.26 -24.93
C LEU A 175 14.19 1.78 -26.20
N LYS A 176 14.43 0.90 -27.19
CA LYS A 176 14.97 1.28 -28.50
C LYS A 176 14.01 2.25 -29.21
N PRO A 177 14.51 3.29 -29.89
CA PRO A 177 13.66 4.29 -30.56
C PRO A 177 12.66 3.74 -31.57
N ASP A 178 12.99 2.61 -32.22
CA ASP A 178 12.17 1.89 -33.21
C ASP A 178 11.28 0.79 -32.58
N CYS A 179 11.30 0.64 -31.27
CA CYS A 179 10.55 -0.40 -30.58
C CYS A 179 9.33 0.11 -29.77
N TYR A 180 9.01 1.40 -29.79
CA TYR A 180 7.85 1.93 -29.05
C TYR A 180 6.53 1.30 -29.50
N GLU A 181 6.30 1.18 -30.81
CA GLU A 181 5.10 0.53 -31.34
C GLU A 181 5.06 -0.98 -31.08
N LYS A 182 6.23 -1.64 -31.07
CA LYS A 182 6.32 -3.06 -30.70
C LYS A 182 6.02 -3.26 -29.22
N TYR A 183 6.49 -2.34 -28.36
CA TYR A 183 6.23 -2.38 -26.93
C TYR A 183 4.75 -2.22 -26.60
N VAL A 184 4.06 -1.25 -27.19
CA VAL A 184 2.63 -1.07 -26.91
C VAL A 184 1.78 -2.22 -27.47
N ARG A 185 2.18 -2.82 -28.61
CA ARG A 185 1.56 -4.05 -29.10
C ARG A 185 1.75 -5.21 -28.13
N PHE A 186 2.97 -5.40 -27.60
CA PHE A 186 3.24 -6.39 -26.58
C PHE A 186 2.32 -6.20 -25.34
N LEU A 187 2.14 -4.96 -24.88
CA LEU A 187 1.23 -4.68 -23.75
C LEU A 187 -0.21 -5.08 -24.06
N ALA A 188 -0.70 -4.73 -25.25
CA ALA A 188 -2.04 -5.11 -25.69
C ALA A 188 -2.19 -6.64 -25.87
N ASP A 189 -1.18 -7.29 -26.45
CA ASP A 189 -1.16 -8.74 -26.63
C ASP A 189 -1.18 -9.49 -25.27
N VAL A 190 -0.44 -8.99 -24.26
CA VAL A 190 -0.45 -9.57 -22.91
C VAL A 190 -1.82 -9.44 -22.26
N VAL A 191 -2.47 -8.27 -22.38
CA VAL A 191 -3.81 -8.06 -21.82
C VAL A 191 -4.82 -9.01 -22.47
N GLN A 192 -4.84 -9.12 -23.79
CA GLN A 192 -5.74 -10.02 -24.51
C GLN A 192 -5.39 -11.48 -24.29
N GLY A 193 -4.10 -11.84 -24.35
CA GLY A 193 -3.67 -13.22 -24.22
C GLY A 193 -3.95 -13.84 -22.84
N VAL A 194 -3.78 -13.06 -21.75
CA VAL A 194 -4.17 -13.54 -20.42
C VAL A 194 -5.69 -13.67 -20.31
N GLU A 195 -6.47 -12.80 -20.92
CA GLU A 195 -7.93 -12.95 -20.97
C GLU A 195 -8.32 -14.21 -21.76
N GLU A 196 -7.74 -14.45 -22.92
CA GLU A 196 -8.01 -15.60 -23.76
C GLU A 196 -7.63 -16.94 -23.12
N HIS A 197 -6.48 -17.01 -22.44
CA HIS A 197 -5.95 -18.27 -21.88
C HIS A 197 -6.41 -18.56 -20.46
N ASP A 198 -6.68 -17.52 -19.66
CA ASP A 198 -7.00 -17.66 -18.23
C ASP A 198 -8.40 -17.16 -17.87
N GLY A 199 -9.09 -16.47 -18.79
CA GLY A 199 -10.37 -15.83 -18.53
C GLY A 199 -10.26 -14.67 -17.53
N ILE A 200 -9.09 -14.05 -17.41
CA ILE A 200 -8.81 -12.93 -16.52
C ILE A 200 -8.65 -11.65 -17.31
N LYS A 201 -9.56 -10.71 -17.14
CA LYS A 201 -9.50 -9.39 -17.74
C LYS A 201 -8.72 -8.43 -16.88
N PHE A 202 -7.64 -7.86 -17.39
CA PHE A 202 -6.99 -6.73 -16.76
C PHE A 202 -7.84 -5.47 -16.94
N ASN A 203 -8.30 -4.89 -15.82
CA ASN A 203 -9.05 -3.64 -15.83
C ASN A 203 -8.13 -2.44 -16.02
N TYR A 204 -6.88 -2.60 -15.59
CA TYR A 204 -5.86 -1.56 -15.57
C TYR A 204 -4.53 -2.11 -16.07
N ILE A 205 -3.74 -1.25 -16.73
CA ILE A 205 -2.35 -1.51 -17.05
C ILE A 205 -1.51 -0.26 -16.79
N CYS A 206 -0.36 -0.43 -16.14
CA CYS A 206 0.63 0.63 -15.94
C CYS A 206 1.91 0.29 -16.72
N PRO A 207 2.25 1.04 -17.80
CA PRO A 207 3.40 0.73 -18.65
C PRO A 207 4.76 1.09 -18.03
N PHE A 208 4.79 1.89 -16.95
CA PHE A 208 6.01 2.34 -16.29
C PHE A 208 5.88 2.32 -14.78
N ASN A 209 6.58 1.39 -14.14
CA ASN A 209 6.84 1.42 -12.70
C ASN A 209 8.06 2.30 -12.43
N GLU A 210 7.93 3.30 -11.55
CA GLU A 210 8.99 4.19 -11.09
C GLU A 210 9.87 4.80 -12.20
N PRO A 211 9.29 5.50 -13.21
CA PRO A 211 10.06 6.09 -14.29
C PRO A 211 11.01 7.19 -13.82
N ASP A 212 10.77 7.77 -12.65
CA ASP A 212 11.62 8.75 -11.99
C ASP A 212 12.87 8.13 -11.33
N GLY A 213 12.92 6.82 -11.11
CA GLY A 213 14.13 6.10 -10.74
C GLY A 213 15.15 6.04 -11.87
N HIS A 214 16.44 5.87 -11.55
CA HIS A 214 17.49 5.73 -12.59
C HIS A 214 17.67 4.30 -13.06
N TRP A 215 17.47 3.32 -12.20
CA TRP A 215 17.58 1.88 -12.45
C TRP A 215 18.91 1.44 -13.09
N ASN A 216 19.98 2.23 -12.91
CA ASN A 216 21.26 2.08 -13.60
C ASN A 216 22.37 1.45 -12.72
N TRP A 217 21.96 0.74 -11.69
CA TRP A 217 22.90 0.11 -10.75
C TRP A 217 23.82 -0.91 -11.43
N VAL A 218 25.04 -0.99 -10.97
CA VAL A 218 25.93 -2.11 -11.24
C VAL A 218 25.59 -3.22 -10.24
N GLY A 219 25.28 -4.41 -10.73
CA GLY A 219 24.72 -5.50 -9.91
C GLY A 219 23.27 -5.19 -9.49
N PRO A 220 22.36 -5.04 -10.45
CA PRO A 220 20.94 -4.75 -10.18
C PRO A 220 20.30 -5.88 -9.38
N LYS A 221 19.32 -5.53 -8.54
CA LYS A 221 18.58 -6.50 -7.73
C LYS A 221 17.31 -6.97 -8.41
N GLN A 222 16.78 -6.20 -9.36
CA GLN A 222 15.49 -6.43 -10.02
C GLN A 222 15.44 -5.76 -11.39
N GLU A 223 14.41 -6.05 -12.17
CA GLU A 223 14.08 -5.33 -13.38
C GLU A 223 13.72 -3.87 -13.06
N GLY A 224 14.00 -2.94 -13.98
CA GLY A 224 13.66 -1.53 -13.82
C GLY A 224 14.05 -0.68 -15.02
N CYS A 225 13.20 0.28 -15.37
CA CYS A 225 13.40 1.16 -16.52
C CYS A 225 12.97 2.59 -16.20
N PRO A 226 13.88 3.58 -16.27
CA PRO A 226 13.49 4.99 -16.16
C PRO A 226 12.73 5.46 -17.40
N ALA A 227 12.06 6.59 -17.29
CA ALA A 227 11.55 7.32 -18.44
C ALA A 227 11.35 8.80 -18.10
N THR A 228 11.55 9.67 -19.09
CA THR A 228 11.14 11.08 -19.00
C THR A 228 9.64 11.21 -19.15
N ASN A 229 9.04 12.31 -18.68
CA ASN A 229 7.61 12.59 -18.88
C ASN A 229 7.21 12.56 -20.36
N ARG A 230 8.09 12.96 -21.28
CA ARG A 230 7.84 12.87 -22.73
C ARG A 230 7.79 11.43 -23.25
N GLU A 231 8.71 10.58 -22.76
CA GLU A 231 8.72 9.16 -23.16
C GLU A 231 7.51 8.42 -22.59
N VAL A 232 7.11 8.72 -21.34
CA VAL A 232 5.86 8.22 -20.76
C VAL A 232 4.66 8.64 -21.60
N ALA A 233 4.51 9.95 -21.88
CA ALA A 233 3.38 10.47 -22.65
C ALA A 233 3.32 9.89 -24.06
N ARG A 234 4.47 9.74 -24.74
CA ARG A 234 4.56 9.07 -26.05
C ARG A 234 4.03 7.65 -25.99
N THR A 235 4.50 6.86 -25.01
CA THR A 235 4.09 5.46 -24.85
C THR A 235 2.61 5.33 -24.54
N VAL A 236 2.09 6.14 -23.63
CA VAL A 236 0.66 6.13 -23.25
C VAL A 236 -0.24 6.48 -24.43
N ARG A 237 0.13 7.49 -25.24
CA ARG A 237 -0.65 7.83 -26.46
C ARG A 237 -0.64 6.71 -27.49
N LEU A 238 0.51 6.06 -27.71
CA LEU A 238 0.61 4.91 -28.62
C LEU A 238 -0.20 3.72 -28.10
N LEU A 239 -0.15 3.44 -26.79
CA LEU A 239 -0.93 2.37 -26.19
C LEU A 239 -2.42 2.64 -26.24
N SER A 240 -2.84 3.88 -25.96
CA SER A 240 -4.23 4.31 -26.10
C SER A 240 -4.74 4.10 -27.53
N LYS A 241 -3.94 4.49 -28.53
CA LYS A 241 -4.29 4.24 -29.94
C LYS A 241 -4.45 2.75 -30.22
N GLU A 242 -3.51 1.92 -29.76
CA GLU A 242 -3.56 0.46 -29.92
C GLU A 242 -4.82 -0.14 -29.27
N PHE A 243 -5.22 0.34 -28.08
CA PHE A 243 -6.44 -0.10 -27.40
C PHE A 243 -7.71 0.32 -28.13
N VAL A 244 -7.76 1.56 -28.66
CA VAL A 244 -8.89 2.03 -29.48
C VAL A 244 -8.99 1.22 -30.77
N ASP A 245 -7.88 0.98 -31.47
CA ASP A 245 -7.85 0.21 -32.71
C ASP A 245 -8.32 -1.25 -32.51
N ARG A 246 -8.15 -1.82 -31.28
CA ARG A 246 -8.57 -3.18 -30.90
C ARG A 246 -9.89 -3.25 -30.12
N ASP A 247 -10.58 -2.14 -29.92
CA ASP A 247 -11.82 -2.06 -29.11
C ASP A 247 -11.64 -2.58 -27.66
N MET A 248 -10.50 -2.26 -27.05
CA MET A 248 -10.17 -2.64 -25.68
C MET A 248 -10.60 -1.54 -24.70
N ASP A 249 -11.22 -1.94 -23.56
CA ASP A 249 -11.69 -1.01 -22.52
C ASP A 249 -10.78 -0.95 -21.29
N THR A 250 -9.64 -1.67 -21.30
CA THR A 250 -8.63 -1.61 -20.25
C THR A 250 -8.13 -0.17 -20.05
N GLN A 251 -8.11 0.30 -18.82
CA GLN A 251 -7.65 1.66 -18.48
C GLN A 251 -6.12 1.70 -18.38
N ILE A 252 -5.53 2.72 -19.00
CA ILE A 252 -4.08 2.95 -18.97
C ILE A 252 -3.77 3.91 -17.82
N LEU A 253 -3.11 3.40 -16.80
CA LEU A 253 -2.58 4.21 -15.70
C LEU A 253 -1.22 4.77 -16.13
N VAL A 254 -1.04 6.08 -16.09
CA VAL A 254 0.05 6.77 -16.79
C VAL A 254 1.43 6.25 -16.37
N ASN A 255 1.71 6.28 -15.08
CA ASN A 255 2.92 5.74 -14.46
C ASN A 255 2.73 5.63 -12.94
N GLU A 256 3.61 4.89 -12.28
CA GLU A 256 3.72 4.82 -10.83
C GLU A 256 4.98 5.57 -10.37
N SER A 257 4.82 6.74 -9.74
CA SER A 257 5.97 7.55 -9.27
C SER A 257 6.65 6.89 -8.08
N SER A 258 7.97 6.83 -8.04
CA SER A 258 8.71 6.21 -6.92
C SER A 258 8.63 7.00 -5.62
N ASP A 259 8.38 8.30 -5.72
CA ASP A 259 8.32 9.22 -4.59
C ASP A 259 7.23 10.28 -4.84
N TYR A 260 6.35 10.48 -3.89
CA TYR A 260 5.28 11.49 -3.97
C TYR A 260 5.78 12.88 -4.39
N ARG A 261 6.99 13.25 -3.99
CA ARG A 261 7.57 14.57 -4.29
C ARG A 261 7.77 14.79 -5.78
N CYS A 262 8.11 13.75 -6.55
CA CYS A 262 8.26 13.82 -8.00
C CYS A 262 6.93 14.16 -8.71
N MET A 263 5.80 13.90 -8.08
CA MET A 263 4.49 14.20 -8.64
C MET A 263 4.18 15.71 -8.65
N PHE A 264 4.70 16.49 -7.67
CA PHE A 264 4.36 17.90 -7.49
C PHE A 264 5.57 18.84 -7.35
N ARG A 265 6.80 18.30 -7.42
CA ARG A 265 8.06 19.07 -7.39
C ARG A 265 8.97 18.66 -8.53
N THR A 266 10.07 19.43 -8.73
CA THR A 266 11.15 19.00 -9.61
C THR A 266 11.81 17.74 -9.08
N HIS A 267 12.21 16.85 -9.99
CA HIS A 267 13.07 15.74 -9.62
C HIS A 267 14.47 16.25 -9.27
N GLU A 268 15.13 15.64 -8.28
CA GLU A 268 16.40 16.13 -7.73
C GLU A 268 17.53 16.24 -8.79
N THR A 269 17.60 15.29 -9.71
CA THR A 269 18.68 15.19 -10.69
C THR A 269 18.24 15.40 -12.14
N ASP A 270 16.93 15.39 -12.42
CA ASP A 270 16.40 15.49 -13.78
C ASP A 270 15.00 16.10 -13.80
N TRP A 271 14.89 17.38 -14.11
CA TRP A 271 13.61 18.11 -14.19
C TRP A 271 12.59 17.46 -15.14
N GLN A 272 13.03 16.67 -16.14
CA GLN A 272 12.18 16.00 -17.12
C GLN A 272 11.36 14.84 -16.50
N ARG A 273 11.59 14.50 -15.25
CA ARG A 273 10.91 13.41 -14.53
C ARG A 273 10.14 13.90 -13.29
N GLY A 274 10.18 15.20 -13.00
CA GLY A 274 9.40 15.83 -11.93
C GLY A 274 8.12 16.49 -12.41
N TYR A 275 7.36 17.11 -11.50
CA TYR A 275 6.09 17.77 -11.76
C TYR A 275 5.11 16.92 -12.56
N GLN A 276 5.03 15.63 -12.29
CA GLN A 276 4.31 14.66 -13.12
C GLN A 276 2.81 14.97 -13.23
N ILE A 277 2.16 15.42 -12.15
CA ILE A 277 0.73 15.82 -12.19
C ILE A 277 0.53 16.95 -13.21
N GLN A 278 1.38 17.97 -13.15
CA GLN A 278 1.32 19.10 -14.08
C GLN A 278 1.66 18.65 -15.51
N ALA A 279 2.69 17.81 -15.66
CA ALA A 279 3.12 17.31 -16.98
C ALA A 279 1.99 16.57 -17.70
N PHE A 280 1.25 15.71 -16.99
CA PHE A 280 0.28 14.84 -17.64
C PHE A 280 -1.16 15.40 -17.65
N PHE A 281 -1.51 16.28 -16.71
CA PHE A 281 -2.91 16.71 -16.54
C PHE A 281 -3.13 18.23 -16.58
N CYS A 282 -2.09 19.03 -16.83
CA CYS A 282 -2.24 20.45 -17.13
C CYS A 282 -2.28 20.66 -18.66
N PRO A 283 -3.34 21.25 -19.24
CA PRO A 283 -3.43 21.48 -20.69
C PRO A 283 -2.28 22.32 -21.26
N ASP A 284 -1.66 23.19 -20.46
CA ASP A 284 -0.51 24.00 -20.89
C ASP A 284 0.76 23.16 -21.14
N SER A 285 0.79 21.91 -20.66
CA SER A 285 1.89 20.95 -20.89
C SER A 285 1.73 20.22 -22.22
N VAL A 286 1.66 20.95 -23.34
CA VAL A 286 1.25 20.47 -24.67
C VAL A 286 1.93 19.17 -25.10
N ASP A 287 3.24 19.04 -24.85
CA ASP A 287 4.02 17.87 -25.29
C ASP A 287 3.69 16.59 -24.47
N THR A 288 3.21 16.74 -23.25
CA THR A 288 3.03 15.64 -22.29
C THR A 288 1.59 15.47 -21.80
N TYR A 289 0.69 16.42 -22.10
CA TYR A 289 -0.69 16.38 -21.67
C TYR A 289 -1.43 15.11 -22.14
N LEU A 290 -2.08 14.43 -21.20
CA LEU A 290 -2.80 13.17 -21.42
C LEU A 290 -4.27 13.22 -21.00
N GLY A 291 -4.75 14.37 -20.50
CA GLY A 291 -6.08 14.48 -19.90
C GLY A 291 -7.25 14.18 -20.81
N ASP A 292 -7.06 14.22 -22.14
CA ASP A 292 -8.09 13.92 -23.15
C ASP A 292 -7.77 12.63 -23.95
N THR A 293 -6.76 11.85 -23.49
CA THR A 293 -6.35 10.61 -24.16
C THR A 293 -7.34 9.48 -23.83
N PRO A 294 -7.93 8.79 -24.82
CA PRO A 294 -8.82 7.66 -24.58
C PRO A 294 -8.19 6.60 -23.68
N ASN A 295 -9.01 5.90 -22.90
CA ASN A 295 -8.59 4.90 -21.92
C ASN A 295 -7.67 5.41 -20.79
N VAL A 296 -7.37 6.70 -20.70
CA VAL A 296 -6.54 7.29 -19.64
C VAL A 296 -7.44 8.03 -18.65
N PRO A 297 -7.64 7.49 -17.43
CA PRO A 297 -8.40 8.18 -16.40
C PRO A 297 -7.58 9.36 -15.84
N ARG A 298 -8.27 10.38 -15.31
CA ARG A 298 -7.60 11.48 -14.57
C ARG A 298 -7.18 10.99 -13.19
N LEU A 299 -6.13 10.18 -13.17
CA LEU A 299 -5.66 9.46 -11.98
C LEU A 299 -4.13 9.40 -12.01
N MET A 300 -3.50 9.75 -10.89
CA MET A 300 -2.07 9.54 -10.67
C MET A 300 -1.83 8.41 -9.69
N LEU A 301 -0.74 7.69 -9.89
CA LEU A 301 -0.28 6.64 -9.01
C LEU A 301 1.08 7.01 -8.43
N GLY A 302 1.33 6.62 -7.21
CA GLY A 302 2.63 6.87 -6.59
C GLY A 302 2.90 5.99 -5.39
N HIS A 303 4.18 5.88 -5.08
CA HIS A 303 4.74 5.10 -4.00
C HIS A 303 5.08 6.02 -2.82
N SER A 304 4.82 5.57 -1.59
CA SER A 304 5.07 6.38 -0.41
C SER A 304 6.47 6.20 0.20
N TYR A 305 7.41 5.65 -0.57
CA TYR A 305 8.80 5.50 -0.15
C TYR A 305 9.44 6.84 0.24
N TRP A 306 10.27 6.83 1.28
CA TRP A 306 11.03 7.99 1.79
C TRP A 306 10.20 9.20 2.19
N THR A 307 8.88 9.05 2.35
CA THR A 307 7.96 10.14 2.72
C THR A 307 7.34 9.94 4.10
N THR A 308 7.90 9.05 4.91
CA THR A 308 7.31 8.58 6.17
C THR A 308 8.01 9.12 7.41
N THR A 309 9.22 9.65 7.26
CA THR A 309 10.04 10.25 8.33
C THR A 309 10.66 11.57 7.88
N PRO A 310 10.84 12.53 8.80
CA PRO A 310 10.28 12.60 10.15
C PRO A 310 8.74 12.74 10.14
N LEU A 311 8.08 12.54 11.28
CA LEU A 311 6.61 12.56 11.39
C LEU A 311 5.97 13.87 10.87
N SER A 312 6.65 14.99 10.97
CA SER A 312 6.20 16.26 10.40
C SER A 312 6.08 16.21 8.87
N GLU A 313 7.02 15.52 8.20
CA GLU A 313 6.99 15.36 6.74
C GLU A 313 5.97 14.33 6.28
N LEU A 314 5.67 13.32 7.10
CA LEU A 314 4.62 12.34 6.81
C LEU A 314 3.29 13.00 6.44
N ARG A 315 2.84 14.00 7.22
CA ARG A 315 1.63 14.78 6.96
C ARG A 315 1.85 15.84 5.86
N ASN A 316 2.94 16.59 5.95
CA ASN A 316 3.20 17.75 5.11
C ASN A 316 3.28 17.38 3.62
N ILE A 317 4.02 16.33 3.26
CA ILE A 317 4.13 15.85 1.87
C ILE A 317 2.76 15.45 1.32
N ARG A 318 1.94 14.77 2.10
CA ARG A 318 0.61 14.32 1.70
C ARG A 318 -0.37 15.47 1.48
N CYS A 319 -0.31 16.49 2.33
CA CYS A 319 -1.10 17.70 2.13
C CYS A 319 -0.71 18.44 0.85
N GLN A 320 0.60 18.59 0.56
CA GLN A 320 1.07 19.24 -0.67
C GLN A 320 0.69 18.44 -1.93
N LEU A 321 0.78 17.11 -1.85
CA LEU A 321 0.33 16.23 -2.92
C LEU A 321 -1.16 16.44 -3.19
N ARG A 322 -2.01 16.33 -2.15
CA ARG A 322 -3.46 16.56 -2.24
C ARG A 322 -3.78 17.92 -2.87
N ASP A 323 -3.17 18.99 -2.38
CA ASP A 323 -3.44 20.35 -2.87
C ASP A 323 -3.10 20.50 -4.37
N THR A 324 -2.07 19.77 -4.85
CA THR A 324 -1.72 19.73 -6.27
C THR A 324 -2.70 18.89 -7.07
N LEU A 325 -3.12 17.72 -6.56
CA LEU A 325 -4.12 16.87 -7.18
C LEU A 325 -5.47 17.60 -7.31
N ASP A 326 -5.93 18.25 -6.24
CA ASP A 326 -7.17 19.04 -6.22
C ASP A 326 -7.12 20.18 -7.26
N LYS A 327 -5.99 20.90 -7.36
CA LYS A 327 -5.79 21.96 -8.35
C LYS A 327 -5.97 21.47 -9.79
N HIS A 328 -5.54 20.25 -10.08
CA HIS A 328 -5.61 19.66 -11.42
C HIS A 328 -6.80 18.71 -11.60
N GLN A 329 -7.67 18.53 -10.58
CA GLN A 329 -8.81 17.62 -10.58
C GLN A 329 -8.43 16.19 -10.96
N VAL A 330 -7.41 15.65 -10.27
CA VAL A 330 -6.84 14.31 -10.50
C VAL A 330 -7.04 13.46 -9.25
N GLY A 331 -7.53 12.23 -9.43
CA GLY A 331 -7.60 11.23 -8.37
C GLY A 331 -6.20 10.68 -8.03
N PHE A 332 -6.10 9.95 -6.92
CA PHE A 332 -4.82 9.43 -6.45
C PHE A 332 -4.93 8.00 -5.90
N TRP A 333 -4.04 7.12 -6.35
CA TRP A 333 -3.81 5.80 -5.77
C TRP A 333 -2.38 5.71 -5.23
N GLN A 334 -2.26 5.33 -3.97
CA GLN A 334 -1.00 4.84 -3.42
C GLN A 334 -0.88 3.37 -3.83
N THR A 335 0.09 3.04 -4.69
CA THR A 335 0.16 1.73 -5.35
C THR A 335 1.31 0.87 -4.89
N GLU A 336 2.24 1.43 -4.09
CA GLU A 336 3.34 0.64 -3.57
C GLU A 336 4.00 1.30 -2.35
N THR A 337 4.32 0.49 -1.35
CA THR A 337 5.25 0.81 -0.27
C THR A 337 5.69 -0.46 0.46
N CYS A 338 6.88 -0.43 1.04
CA CYS A 338 7.36 -1.37 2.05
C CYS A 338 8.37 -0.66 2.96
N ILE A 339 8.93 -1.38 3.91
CA ILE A 339 9.96 -0.84 4.79
C ILE A 339 11.32 -0.98 4.10
N MET A 340 11.93 0.15 3.78
CA MET A 340 13.29 0.26 3.22
C MET A 340 14.13 1.24 4.04
N GLY A 341 15.46 1.16 3.88
CA GLY A 341 16.39 2.07 4.53
C GLY A 341 16.48 1.89 6.05
N ASN A 342 17.04 2.88 6.72
CA ASN A 342 17.17 2.94 8.16
C ASN A 342 16.22 4.00 8.71
N ASP A 343 15.20 3.56 9.41
CA ASP A 343 14.26 4.40 10.13
C ASP A 343 14.56 4.32 11.63
N GLU A 344 14.59 5.44 12.33
CA GLU A 344 14.92 5.49 13.76
C GLU A 344 13.92 4.71 14.62
N GLU A 345 12.66 4.64 14.19
CA GLU A 345 11.59 4.00 14.93
C GLU A 345 11.56 2.49 14.75
N ILE A 346 11.71 1.99 13.51
CA ILE A 346 11.54 0.57 13.20
C ILE A 346 12.79 -0.10 12.64
N GLY A 347 13.85 0.65 12.39
CA GLY A 347 15.07 0.18 11.73
C GLY A 347 14.90 0.01 10.22
N GLY A 348 15.82 -0.70 9.58
CA GLY A 348 15.76 -0.97 8.14
C GLY A 348 14.85 -2.14 7.77
N GLY A 349 14.79 -2.42 6.46
CA GLY A 349 13.97 -3.50 5.91
C GLY A 349 14.48 -4.92 6.21
N ASN A 350 15.74 -5.11 6.61
CA ASN A 350 16.28 -6.43 6.89
C ASN A 350 15.56 -7.13 8.04
N GLY A 351 15.45 -8.45 7.93
CA GLY A 351 14.68 -9.28 8.85
C GLY A 351 13.18 -9.17 8.60
N PHE A 352 12.42 -10.15 9.06
CA PHE A 352 10.97 -10.15 9.01
C PHE A 352 10.41 -9.86 10.40
N ASP A 353 9.39 -9.02 10.50
CA ASP A 353 8.75 -8.66 11.79
C ASP A 353 7.32 -9.19 11.84
N HIS A 354 7.07 -10.13 12.75
CA HIS A 354 5.75 -10.71 12.98
C HIS A 354 4.90 -9.90 13.98
N THR A 355 5.48 -8.85 14.60
CA THR A 355 4.86 -8.10 15.71
C THR A 355 4.06 -6.88 15.27
N MET A 356 3.34 -6.29 16.23
CA MET A 356 2.64 -5.02 16.01
C MET A 356 3.57 -3.82 15.79
N LYS A 357 4.90 -3.95 15.96
CA LYS A 357 5.82 -2.82 15.78
C LYS A 357 5.77 -2.28 14.34
N THR A 358 6.09 -3.12 13.35
CA THR A 358 5.99 -2.75 11.92
C THR A 358 4.54 -2.57 11.49
N ALA A 359 3.62 -3.38 12.01
CA ALA A 359 2.20 -3.30 11.69
C ALA A 359 1.58 -1.93 12.01
N LEU A 360 1.86 -1.38 13.18
CA LEU A 360 1.38 -0.06 13.59
C LEU A 360 2.05 1.08 12.80
N TYR A 361 3.35 0.94 12.54
CA TYR A 361 4.05 1.92 11.70
C TYR A 361 3.40 2.04 10.32
N VAL A 362 3.09 0.90 9.70
CA VAL A 362 2.42 0.87 8.39
C VAL A 362 0.96 1.32 8.50
N ALA A 363 0.22 0.95 9.55
CA ALA A 363 -1.14 1.44 9.78
C ALA A 363 -1.19 2.97 9.88
N ARG A 364 -0.19 3.60 10.50
CA ARG A 364 -0.03 5.06 10.52
C ARG A 364 0.20 5.63 9.11
N ILE A 365 0.97 4.96 8.27
CA ILE A 365 1.15 5.36 6.86
C ILE A 365 -0.18 5.25 6.11
N ILE A 366 -0.90 4.13 6.22
CA ILE A 366 -2.22 3.92 5.61
C ILE A 366 -3.17 5.06 6.00
N HIS A 367 -3.24 5.37 7.30
CA HIS A 367 -4.08 6.44 7.79
C HIS A 367 -3.74 7.79 7.13
N HIS A 368 -2.45 8.14 7.05
CA HIS A 368 -2.03 9.41 6.49
C HIS A 368 -2.23 9.49 4.97
N ASP A 369 -1.98 8.41 4.24
CA ASP A 369 -2.24 8.34 2.80
C ASP A 369 -3.73 8.54 2.49
N ILE A 370 -4.60 7.87 3.26
CA ILE A 370 -6.05 7.96 3.05
C ILE A 370 -6.62 9.30 3.53
N VAL A 371 -6.20 9.79 4.69
CA VAL A 371 -6.80 10.99 5.30
C VAL A 371 -6.22 12.27 4.69
N TYR A 372 -4.91 12.37 4.51
CA TYR A 372 -4.24 13.61 4.10
C TYR A 372 -3.92 13.67 2.61
N ALA A 373 -3.47 12.59 1.97
CA ALA A 373 -3.28 12.55 0.53
C ALA A 373 -4.59 12.24 -0.23
N ARG A 374 -5.66 11.81 0.48
CA ARG A 374 -6.93 11.35 -0.10
C ARG A 374 -6.76 10.19 -1.08
N ALA A 375 -5.85 9.26 -0.76
CA ALA A 375 -5.68 8.07 -1.55
C ALA A 375 -6.99 7.28 -1.65
N GLU A 376 -7.42 6.98 -2.86
CA GLU A 376 -8.62 6.18 -3.17
C GLU A 376 -8.32 4.68 -3.15
N SER A 377 -7.06 4.30 -3.39
CA SER A 377 -6.55 2.93 -3.29
C SER A 377 -5.28 2.92 -2.46
N TRP A 378 -5.07 1.82 -1.73
CA TRP A 378 -3.83 1.62 -0.98
C TRP A 378 -3.30 0.21 -1.20
N GLN A 379 -2.02 0.08 -1.63
CA GLN A 379 -1.43 -1.18 -2.05
C GLN A 379 -0.05 -1.35 -1.40
N TRP A 380 0.20 -2.58 -0.96
CA TRP A 380 1.49 -2.98 -0.42
C TRP A 380 2.42 -3.50 -1.51
N TRP A 381 3.78 -3.33 -1.32
CA TRP A 381 4.73 -3.71 -2.36
C TRP A 381 4.53 -5.16 -2.76
N ARG A 382 4.78 -6.14 -1.89
CA ARG A 382 4.54 -7.52 -2.27
C ARG A 382 3.82 -8.34 -1.22
N ALA A 383 2.97 -9.22 -1.68
CA ALA A 383 2.15 -10.05 -0.81
C ALA A 383 3.01 -11.00 0.02
N ILE A 384 4.08 -11.56 -0.55
CA ILE A 384 4.94 -12.52 0.11
C ILE A 384 6.40 -12.11 0.01
N GLY A 385 7.10 -12.16 1.12
CA GLY A 385 8.53 -11.90 1.23
C GLY A 385 9.26 -12.97 2.04
N GLY A 386 10.59 -12.98 1.94
CA GLY A 386 11.45 -13.81 2.76
C GLY A 386 11.91 -13.08 4.03
N ASP A 387 13.21 -12.95 4.21
CA ASP A 387 13.81 -12.29 5.38
C ASP A 387 13.98 -10.77 5.19
N TYR A 388 12.87 -10.10 4.81
CA TYR A 388 12.80 -8.65 4.63
C TYR A 388 11.39 -8.14 4.98
N LYS A 389 11.27 -6.88 5.46
CA LYS A 389 9.98 -6.26 5.84
C LYS A 389 9.22 -5.71 4.61
N ASP A 390 9.15 -6.48 3.55
CA ASP A 390 8.44 -6.14 2.32
C ASP A 390 7.29 -7.11 1.99
N GLY A 391 7.19 -8.25 2.72
CA GLY A 391 6.09 -9.21 2.59
C GLY A 391 5.01 -9.01 3.66
N LEU A 392 3.74 -9.20 3.29
CA LEU A 392 2.64 -9.39 4.25
C LEU A 392 2.73 -10.78 4.89
N ILE A 393 3.13 -11.76 4.10
CA ILE A 393 3.30 -13.16 4.47
C ILE A 393 4.78 -13.49 4.32
N ARG A 394 5.34 -14.18 5.31
CA ARG A 394 6.71 -14.71 5.22
C ARG A 394 6.71 -16.10 4.60
N GLU A 395 7.61 -16.30 3.63
CA GLU A 395 7.87 -17.61 3.06
C GLU A 395 9.17 -18.22 3.57
N TYR A 396 9.22 -19.56 3.55
CA TYR A 396 10.41 -20.36 3.83
C TYR A 396 10.44 -21.48 2.80
N THR A 397 11.28 -21.34 1.79
CA THR A 397 11.47 -22.36 0.76
C THR A 397 12.27 -23.55 1.31
N THR A 398 11.95 -24.74 0.85
CA THR A 398 12.60 -25.99 1.30
C THR A 398 13.72 -26.46 0.39
N ASP A 399 13.76 -25.94 -0.84
CA ASP A 399 14.74 -26.34 -1.85
C ASP A 399 15.24 -25.14 -2.70
N ASN A 400 16.29 -25.38 -3.50
CA ASN A 400 16.87 -24.38 -4.37
C ASN A 400 16.02 -24.10 -5.63
N ASN A 401 14.96 -24.87 -5.87
CA ASN A 401 14.06 -24.68 -7.01
C ASN A 401 12.85 -23.82 -6.63
N PHE A 402 12.68 -23.52 -5.33
CA PHE A 402 11.58 -22.71 -4.79
C PHE A 402 10.18 -23.29 -5.04
N LEU A 403 10.07 -24.62 -5.28
CA LEU A 403 8.81 -25.26 -5.66
C LEU A 403 8.01 -25.85 -4.48
N ASP A 404 8.54 -25.74 -3.28
CA ASP A 404 7.83 -26.08 -2.04
C ASP A 404 8.38 -25.29 -0.85
N GLY A 405 7.58 -25.21 0.22
CA GLY A 405 7.95 -24.48 1.42
C GLY A 405 6.81 -24.42 2.45
N ARG A 406 6.93 -23.49 3.37
CA ARG A 406 5.90 -23.12 4.32
C ARG A 406 5.73 -21.60 4.36
N VAL A 407 4.60 -21.15 4.81
CA VAL A 407 4.27 -19.73 4.97
C VAL A 407 3.84 -19.42 6.41
N GLU A 408 4.09 -18.20 6.84
CA GLU A 408 3.63 -17.65 8.13
C GLU A 408 3.00 -16.28 7.89
N ASP A 409 1.86 -16.02 8.52
CA ASP A 409 1.22 -14.70 8.52
C ASP A 409 1.98 -13.70 9.41
N SER A 410 1.63 -12.43 9.30
CA SER A 410 2.22 -11.37 10.12
C SER A 410 1.17 -10.42 10.67
N LYS A 411 1.48 -9.71 11.74
CA LYS A 411 0.62 -8.61 12.23
C LYS A 411 0.47 -7.50 11.19
N LEU A 412 1.46 -7.30 10.32
CA LEU A 412 1.37 -6.36 9.19
C LEU A 412 0.25 -6.74 8.23
N MET A 413 0.13 -8.02 7.85
CA MET A 413 -0.97 -8.50 7.02
C MET A 413 -2.33 -8.19 7.66
N TRP A 414 -2.48 -8.51 8.95
CA TRP A 414 -3.73 -8.27 9.67
C TRP A 414 -4.00 -6.80 9.96
N ALA A 415 -2.95 -5.96 10.08
CA ALA A 415 -3.11 -4.51 10.15
C ALA A 415 -3.70 -3.94 8.85
N LEU A 416 -3.21 -4.37 7.68
CA LEU A 416 -3.84 -4.04 6.41
C LEU A 416 -5.28 -4.57 6.35
N GLY A 417 -5.52 -5.76 6.89
CA GLY A 417 -6.85 -6.38 7.00
C GLY A 417 -7.87 -5.57 7.80
N ASN A 418 -7.43 -4.76 8.77
CA ASN A 418 -8.33 -3.82 9.48
C ASN A 418 -8.97 -2.78 8.55
N TYR A 419 -8.36 -2.54 7.39
CA TYR A 419 -8.91 -1.69 6.34
C TYR A 419 -9.56 -2.52 5.24
N SER A 420 -8.77 -3.36 4.56
CA SER A 420 -9.17 -4.01 3.30
C SER A 420 -10.35 -4.97 3.43
N ARG A 421 -10.48 -5.64 4.57
CA ARG A 421 -11.55 -6.61 4.84
C ARG A 421 -12.91 -5.93 4.98
N PHE A 422 -12.94 -4.75 5.55
CA PHE A 422 -14.17 -4.07 5.96
C PHE A 422 -14.55 -2.90 5.06
N ILE A 423 -13.58 -2.19 4.49
CA ILE A 423 -13.79 -1.07 3.57
C ILE A 423 -13.78 -1.63 2.15
N ARG A 424 -14.98 -1.73 1.56
CA ARG A 424 -15.13 -2.39 0.25
C ARG A 424 -15.15 -1.38 -0.89
N PRO A 425 -14.85 -1.80 -2.13
CA PRO A 425 -14.87 -0.92 -3.30
C PRO A 425 -16.19 -0.13 -3.40
N GLY A 426 -16.07 1.19 -3.58
CA GLY A 426 -17.21 2.11 -3.59
C GLY A 426 -17.57 2.69 -2.21
N ALA A 427 -16.90 2.26 -1.13
CA ALA A 427 -17.08 2.89 0.18
C ALA A 427 -16.67 4.37 0.13
N VAL A 428 -17.43 5.24 0.76
CA VAL A 428 -17.13 6.67 0.87
C VAL A 428 -16.47 6.94 2.21
N ARG A 429 -15.28 7.52 2.22
CA ARG A 429 -14.68 8.03 3.46
C ARG A 429 -15.48 9.24 3.95
N LEU A 430 -15.71 9.29 5.25
CA LEU A 430 -16.40 10.38 5.93
C LEU A 430 -15.42 11.14 6.82
N SER A 431 -15.62 12.44 6.97
CA SER A 431 -14.87 13.24 7.96
C SER A 431 -15.20 12.75 9.38
N VAL A 432 -14.25 12.91 10.29
CA VAL A 432 -14.42 12.59 11.71
C VAL A 432 -14.05 13.82 12.52
N SER A 433 -14.94 14.27 13.37
CA SER A 433 -14.68 15.30 14.39
C SER A 433 -14.40 14.65 15.74
N ALA A 434 -13.48 15.20 16.49
CA ALA A 434 -13.13 14.73 17.84
C ALA A 434 -13.45 15.81 18.87
N PHE A 435 -14.02 15.40 20.00
CA PHE A 435 -14.36 16.29 21.11
C PHE A 435 -13.80 15.77 22.42
N ASP A 436 -13.41 16.68 23.29
CA ASP A 436 -12.97 16.35 24.63
C ASP A 436 -14.16 16.04 25.57
N GLN A 437 -13.86 15.79 26.86
CA GLN A 437 -14.85 15.50 27.90
C GLN A 437 -15.83 16.68 28.13
N THR A 438 -15.42 17.91 27.86
CA THR A 438 -16.25 19.11 28.04
C THR A 438 -17.16 19.40 26.83
N GLY A 439 -16.93 18.72 25.72
CA GLY A 439 -17.59 18.96 24.44
C GLY A 439 -16.88 19.96 23.56
N ALA A 440 -15.67 20.38 23.90
CA ALA A 440 -14.85 21.23 23.04
C ALA A 440 -14.25 20.42 21.88
N LEU A 441 -14.28 21.00 20.68
CA LEU A 441 -13.66 20.41 19.50
C LEU A 441 -12.13 20.32 19.69
N ILE A 442 -11.59 19.16 19.41
CA ILE A 442 -10.14 18.92 19.35
C ILE A 442 -9.71 19.08 17.89
N PRO A 443 -8.98 20.14 17.51
CA PRO A 443 -8.48 20.30 16.15
C PRO A 443 -7.60 19.12 15.76
N ASP A 444 -7.81 18.57 14.54
CA ASP A 444 -7.11 17.37 14.05
C ASP A 444 -7.16 16.17 15.02
N GLY A 445 -8.19 16.10 15.87
CA GLY A 445 -8.29 15.08 16.92
C GLY A 445 -8.55 13.65 16.41
N ASP A 446 -8.74 13.49 15.10
CA ASP A 446 -8.77 12.20 14.41
C ASP A 446 -7.35 11.65 14.15
N THR A 447 -6.29 12.45 14.38
CA THR A 447 -4.90 12.06 14.06
C THR A 447 -3.90 12.53 15.10
N ASP A 448 -3.78 11.77 16.19
CA ASP A 448 -2.62 11.83 17.07
C ASP A 448 -1.62 10.75 16.65
N GLN A 449 -0.52 11.16 15.98
CA GLN A 449 0.49 10.26 15.42
C GLN A 449 1.21 9.37 16.46
N GLN A 450 1.13 9.71 17.73
CA GLN A 450 1.70 8.98 18.87
C GLN A 450 0.60 8.37 19.77
N GLY A 451 -0.65 8.65 19.49
CA GLY A 451 -1.81 8.23 20.28
C GLY A 451 -2.89 7.58 19.43
N LEU A 452 -4.10 8.14 19.45
CA LEU A 452 -5.21 7.62 18.65
C LEU A 452 -5.25 8.26 17.26
N MET A 453 -5.41 7.40 16.25
CA MET A 453 -5.75 7.82 14.88
C MET A 453 -7.00 7.09 14.43
N CYS A 454 -7.97 7.81 13.84
CA CYS A 454 -9.19 7.16 13.37
C CYS A 454 -9.65 7.67 12.01
N SER A 455 -10.31 6.79 11.26
CA SER A 455 -10.95 7.11 9.99
C SER A 455 -12.27 6.36 9.87
N ALA A 456 -13.26 6.97 9.21
CA ALA A 456 -14.59 6.43 9.08
C ALA A 456 -15.05 6.34 7.63
N TYR A 457 -15.86 5.32 7.33
CA TYR A 457 -16.32 5.00 5.98
C TYR A 457 -17.77 4.56 6.00
N LYS A 458 -18.45 4.74 4.87
CA LYS A 458 -19.77 4.16 4.60
C LYS A 458 -19.68 3.30 3.35
N ASN A 459 -19.90 2.00 3.51
CA ASN A 459 -19.96 1.05 2.40
C ASN A 459 -21.22 1.25 1.54
N VAL A 460 -21.20 0.69 0.34
CA VAL A 460 -22.33 0.75 -0.61
C VAL A 460 -23.61 0.11 -0.05
N ASP A 461 -23.45 -0.94 0.78
CA ASP A 461 -24.56 -1.61 1.48
C ASP A 461 -25.15 -0.80 2.65
N GLY A 462 -24.58 0.37 2.92
CA GLY A 462 -25.01 1.28 4.00
C GLY A 462 -24.32 1.04 5.34
N THR A 463 -23.52 -0.01 5.50
CA THR A 463 -22.77 -0.25 6.74
C THR A 463 -21.70 0.82 6.95
N TYR A 464 -21.53 1.25 8.20
CA TYR A 464 -20.43 2.12 8.60
C TYR A 464 -19.24 1.27 9.07
N VAL A 465 -18.05 1.74 8.76
CA VAL A 465 -16.79 1.17 9.23
C VAL A 465 -15.98 2.29 9.88
N MET A 466 -15.38 2.01 11.02
CA MET A 466 -14.43 2.92 11.67
C MET A 466 -13.17 2.14 12.06
N VAL A 467 -12.03 2.57 11.58
CA VAL A 467 -10.72 2.01 11.95
C VAL A 467 -10.07 2.94 12.96
N VAL A 468 -9.66 2.40 14.10
CA VAL A 468 -8.99 3.15 15.17
C VAL A 468 -7.67 2.46 15.51
N ILE A 469 -6.59 3.23 15.42
CA ILE A 469 -5.23 2.80 15.77
C ILE A 469 -4.89 3.39 17.13
N ASN A 470 -4.46 2.57 18.08
CA ASN A 470 -3.80 3.04 19.28
C ASN A 470 -2.28 2.85 19.16
N TYR A 471 -1.60 3.93 18.82
CA TYR A 471 -0.13 3.94 18.68
C TYR A 471 0.60 4.09 20.01
N ALA A 472 -0.11 4.50 21.08
CA ALA A 472 0.45 4.71 22.42
C ALA A 472 0.79 3.38 23.12
N ASN A 473 1.67 3.46 24.12
CA ASN A 473 2.03 2.34 24.99
C ASN A 473 1.06 2.15 26.18
N GLU A 474 -0.08 2.82 26.15
CA GLU A 474 -1.12 2.76 27.18
C GLU A 474 -2.49 2.53 26.54
N GLU A 475 -3.37 1.89 27.28
CA GLU A 475 -4.78 1.75 26.89
C GLU A 475 -5.44 3.12 26.76
N LYS A 476 -6.30 3.28 25.79
CA LYS A 476 -7.08 4.49 25.56
C LYS A 476 -8.57 4.17 25.55
N GLU A 477 -9.37 5.19 25.80
CA GLU A 477 -10.84 5.12 25.76
C GLU A 477 -11.41 6.17 24.81
N PHE A 478 -12.45 5.78 24.08
CA PHE A 478 -13.22 6.71 23.27
C PHE A 478 -14.70 6.27 23.17
N SER A 479 -15.53 7.12 22.56
CA SER A 479 -16.89 6.73 22.13
C SER A 479 -17.19 7.27 20.75
N ILE A 480 -18.25 6.70 20.12
CA ILE A 480 -18.82 7.20 18.87
C ILE A 480 -20.11 7.94 19.21
N GLU A 481 -20.17 9.23 18.86
CA GLU A 481 -21.37 10.06 19.09
C GLU A 481 -22.58 9.53 18.31
N LYS A 482 -23.78 9.68 18.92
CA LYS A 482 -25.04 9.19 18.34
C LYS A 482 -25.65 10.15 17.32
N GLU A 483 -25.25 11.41 17.34
CA GLU A 483 -25.94 12.49 16.66
C GLU A 483 -26.20 12.21 15.18
N LYS A 484 -25.20 11.68 14.47
CA LYS A 484 -25.30 11.42 13.02
C LYS A 484 -25.46 9.95 12.64
N VAL A 485 -25.03 9.01 13.48
CA VAL A 485 -25.13 7.56 13.23
C VAL A 485 -26.26 6.90 14.02
N GLY A 486 -26.95 7.64 14.87
CA GLY A 486 -28.06 7.15 15.69
C GLY A 486 -27.61 6.08 16.71
N ASN A 487 -28.48 5.13 16.97
CA ASN A 487 -28.22 4.01 17.88
C ASN A 487 -27.57 2.83 17.16
N ALA A 488 -26.63 3.08 16.25
CA ALA A 488 -25.94 2.02 15.53
C ALA A 488 -25.30 1.01 16.51
N GLN A 489 -25.37 -0.26 16.12
CA GLN A 489 -24.70 -1.35 16.81
C GLN A 489 -23.45 -1.71 16.01
N TRP A 490 -22.36 -1.95 16.73
CA TRP A 490 -21.05 -2.17 16.14
C TRP A 490 -20.48 -3.49 16.60
N GLN A 491 -20.00 -4.31 15.69
CA GLN A 491 -19.08 -5.40 15.99
C GLN A 491 -17.67 -4.84 16.01
N VAL A 492 -16.93 -5.09 17.09
CA VAL A 492 -15.52 -4.69 17.23
C VAL A 492 -14.63 -5.86 16.87
N TYR A 493 -13.68 -5.63 15.98
CA TYR A 493 -12.61 -6.56 15.61
C TYR A 493 -11.28 -6.00 16.09
N ARG A 494 -10.40 -6.85 16.61
CA ARG A 494 -9.12 -6.41 17.17
C ARG A 494 -7.92 -7.16 16.61
N THR A 495 -6.84 -6.39 16.35
CA THR A 495 -5.51 -6.89 16.02
C THR A 495 -4.51 -6.33 17.05
N SER A 496 -3.76 -7.20 17.72
CA SER A 496 -2.73 -6.84 18.70
C SER A 496 -1.62 -7.89 18.74
N ASP A 497 -0.57 -7.68 19.56
CA ASP A 497 0.48 -8.68 19.77
C ASP A 497 0.00 -9.92 20.52
N LYS A 498 -1.18 -9.90 21.11
CA LYS A 498 -1.74 -11.06 21.78
C LYS A 498 -2.02 -12.18 20.78
N GLU A 499 -1.71 -13.41 21.18
CA GLU A 499 -1.94 -14.60 20.37
C GLU A 499 -3.43 -14.74 20.00
N GLY A 500 -3.70 -15.05 18.72
CA GLY A 500 -5.05 -15.19 18.18
C GLY A 500 -5.79 -13.87 17.90
N GLU A 501 -5.25 -12.72 18.32
CA GLU A 501 -5.85 -11.41 18.01
C GLU A 501 -5.41 -10.91 16.62
N ASN A 502 -5.99 -11.53 15.58
CA ASN A 502 -5.84 -11.22 14.17
C ASN A 502 -7.25 -10.97 13.62
N LEU A 503 -7.74 -9.74 13.65
CA LEU A 503 -9.13 -9.38 13.38
C LEU A 503 -10.11 -10.20 14.26
N LEU A 504 -9.76 -10.42 15.52
CA LEU A 504 -10.61 -11.18 16.44
C LEU A 504 -11.88 -10.40 16.74
N PRO A 505 -13.10 -10.95 16.51
CA PRO A 505 -14.33 -10.34 17.00
C PRO A 505 -14.38 -10.42 18.53
N VAL A 506 -14.32 -9.26 19.21
CA VAL A 506 -14.16 -9.23 20.68
C VAL A 506 -15.45 -8.84 21.39
N GLU A 507 -16.18 -7.84 20.90
CA GLU A 507 -17.38 -7.36 21.57
C GLU A 507 -18.37 -6.69 20.61
N LYS A 508 -19.59 -6.48 21.11
CA LYS A 508 -20.63 -5.69 20.44
C LYS A 508 -20.96 -4.48 21.29
N VAL A 509 -20.87 -3.29 20.69
CA VAL A 509 -21.12 -2.03 21.39
C VAL A 509 -22.16 -1.21 20.69
N LYS A 510 -22.80 -0.26 21.40
CA LYS A 510 -23.72 0.73 20.83
C LYS A 510 -23.05 2.09 20.79
N SER A 511 -23.40 2.91 19.80
CA SER A 511 -22.99 4.32 19.79
C SER A 511 -23.27 4.99 21.13
N GLY A 512 -22.39 5.87 21.58
CA GLY A 512 -22.43 6.56 22.86
C GLY A 512 -21.98 5.73 24.08
N LYS A 513 -21.49 4.50 23.85
CA LYS A 513 -20.81 3.71 24.89
C LYS A 513 -19.30 3.86 24.77
N THR A 514 -18.64 3.81 25.93
CA THR A 514 -17.16 3.78 25.99
C THR A 514 -16.63 2.50 25.37
N ILE A 515 -15.61 2.64 24.56
CA ILE A 515 -14.87 1.57 23.90
C ILE A 515 -13.42 1.67 24.39
N GLN A 516 -12.89 0.56 24.87
CA GLN A 516 -11.49 0.46 25.26
C GLN A 516 -10.65 -0.09 24.11
N ILE A 517 -9.53 0.56 23.85
CA ILE A 517 -8.56 0.10 22.86
C ILE A 517 -7.21 -0.14 23.55
N PRO A 518 -6.74 -1.40 23.61
CA PRO A 518 -5.49 -1.73 24.28
C PRO A 518 -4.30 -0.96 23.69
N ALA A 519 -3.24 -0.81 24.47
CA ALA A 519 -1.97 -0.27 24.00
C ALA A 519 -1.50 -1.01 22.76
N ARG A 520 -0.89 -0.28 21.81
CA ARG A 520 -0.24 -0.85 20.63
C ARG A 520 -1.14 -1.82 19.85
N SER A 521 -2.38 -1.41 19.56
CA SER A 521 -3.37 -2.24 18.87
C SER A 521 -4.16 -1.47 17.82
N ILE A 522 -4.86 -2.21 16.94
CA ILE A 522 -5.80 -1.66 15.96
C ILE A 522 -7.15 -2.32 16.21
N ILE A 523 -8.20 -1.53 16.18
CA ILE A 523 -9.56 -2.06 16.14
C ILE A 523 -10.30 -1.54 14.90
N THR A 524 -11.17 -2.39 14.38
CA THR A 524 -12.15 -2.01 13.36
C THR A 524 -13.53 -2.24 13.91
N LEU A 525 -14.39 -1.21 13.81
CA LEU A 525 -15.79 -1.28 14.15
C LEU A 525 -16.61 -1.32 12.86
N GLN A 526 -17.48 -2.31 12.74
CA GLN A 526 -18.42 -2.44 11.63
C GLN A 526 -19.84 -2.40 12.16
N SER A 527 -20.67 -1.49 11.64
CA SER A 527 -22.08 -1.42 12.00
C SER A 527 -22.88 -2.54 11.34
N TYR A 528 -23.97 -2.98 11.98
CA TYR A 528 -24.87 -4.05 11.48
C TYR A 528 -26.32 -3.78 11.85
#